data_77653aa786f3a64c42bdad4f0fce8fd6
#
_entry.id   77653aa786f3a64c42bdad4f0fce8fd6
#
_cell.length_a   1.000
_cell.length_b   1.000
_cell.length_c   1.000
_cell.angle_alpha   90.00
_cell.angle_beta   90.00
_cell.angle_gamma   90.00
#
_symmetry.space_group_name_H-M   'P 1'
#
loop_
_entity.id
_entity.type
_entity.pdbx_description
1 polymer ?
#
loop_
_entity_poly.entity_id
_entity_poly.type
_entity_poly.pdbx_seq_one_letter_code
_entity_poly.pdbx_strand_id
1 'polypeptide(L)'
;MSASLQPIAGITLEHYAELCAKMANCGGDLEVCAQIAAENGVDRATWEAAMNGWNGRMYDPAHAATVALAYMPLYQAALSKYGGPRATATMDEYCEMLAMINTDLKGEIRRPVPFEPMYERFGIDAPKWSQISTDWVEKLGKDPAMAKQFGDKFVARIKELDDAYLRSVGAA
;
A
#
# COMPACT_ATOMS: atom_id res chain seq x y z
N MET A 1 -30.82 -5.49 6.22
CA MET A 1 -29.36 -5.55 6.11
C MET A 1 -29.00 -6.70 5.21
N SER A 2 -28.05 -6.52 4.28
CA SER A 2 -27.60 -7.62 3.40
C SER A 2 -26.96 -8.73 4.24
N ALA A 3 -27.23 -10.00 3.88
CA ALA A 3 -26.61 -11.17 4.54
C ALA A 3 -25.08 -11.10 4.47
N SER A 4 -24.53 -10.46 3.41
CA SER A 4 -23.10 -10.24 3.21
C SER A 4 -22.44 -9.38 4.29
N LEU A 5 -23.20 -8.53 5.01
CA LEU A 5 -22.70 -7.58 6.01
C LEU A 5 -23.03 -7.99 7.46
N GLN A 6 -23.58 -9.20 7.67
CA GLN A 6 -23.82 -9.70 9.03
C GLN A 6 -22.49 -9.93 9.75
N PRO A 7 -22.41 -9.61 11.05
CA PRO A 7 -21.20 -9.84 11.85
C PRO A 7 -20.68 -11.27 11.74
N ILE A 8 -19.36 -11.43 11.78
CA ILE A 8 -18.69 -12.74 11.84
C ILE A 8 -18.02 -12.88 13.19
N ALA A 9 -18.28 -13.95 13.90
CA ALA A 9 -17.80 -14.18 15.27
C ALA A 9 -18.08 -12.98 16.21
N GLY A 10 -19.20 -12.27 16.00
CA GLY A 10 -19.55 -11.07 16.75
C GLY A 10 -18.85 -9.77 16.28
N ILE A 11 -17.94 -9.84 15.34
CA ILE A 11 -17.19 -8.69 14.80
C ILE A 11 -17.92 -8.12 13.59
N THR A 12 -18.38 -6.87 13.68
CA THR A 12 -18.97 -6.15 12.55
C THR A 12 -17.90 -5.77 11.53
N LEU A 13 -18.29 -5.45 10.29
CA LEU A 13 -17.35 -5.00 9.26
C LEU A 13 -16.63 -3.72 9.67
N GLU A 14 -17.30 -2.82 10.37
CA GLU A 14 -16.72 -1.58 10.90
C GLU A 14 -15.63 -1.87 11.94
N HIS A 15 -15.94 -2.73 12.93
CA HIS A 15 -14.94 -3.11 13.94
C HIS A 15 -13.76 -3.88 13.32
N TYR A 16 -14.05 -4.75 12.32
CA TYR A 16 -13.00 -5.42 11.55
C TYR A 16 -12.09 -4.42 10.84
N ALA A 17 -12.65 -3.41 10.17
CA ALA A 17 -11.90 -2.35 9.52
C ALA A 17 -11.04 -1.53 10.49
N GLU A 18 -11.56 -1.24 11.70
CA GLU A 18 -10.79 -0.57 12.75
C GLU A 18 -9.59 -1.40 13.23
N LEU A 19 -9.79 -2.68 13.48
CA LEU A 19 -8.70 -3.59 13.86
C LEU A 19 -7.65 -3.71 12.76
N CYS A 20 -8.07 -3.89 11.51
CA CYS A 20 -7.15 -3.91 10.37
C CYS A 20 -6.35 -2.60 10.23
N ALA A 21 -6.96 -1.44 10.49
CA ALA A 21 -6.27 -0.16 10.46
C ALA A 21 -5.21 -0.02 11.57
N LYS A 22 -5.52 -0.51 12.78
CA LYS A 22 -4.55 -0.56 13.89
C LYS A 22 -3.38 -1.51 13.62
N MET A 23 -3.64 -2.57 12.84
CA MET A 23 -2.67 -3.57 12.42
C MET A 23 -1.91 -3.19 11.14
N ALA A 24 -2.20 -2.06 10.52
CA ALA A 24 -1.62 -1.67 9.22
C ALA A 24 -0.08 -1.64 9.21
N ASN A 25 0.54 -1.45 10.37
CA ASN A 25 2.00 -1.37 10.51
C ASN A 25 2.63 -2.62 11.15
N CYS A 26 1.87 -3.72 11.34
CA CYS A 26 2.40 -4.95 11.96
C CYS A 26 3.20 -5.85 10.99
N GLY A 27 3.37 -5.43 9.72
CA GLY A 27 4.16 -6.17 8.72
C GLY A 27 3.59 -7.55 8.37
N GLY A 28 2.34 -7.85 8.73
CA GLY A 28 1.72 -9.16 8.53
C GLY A 28 2.08 -10.20 9.60
N ASP A 29 2.73 -9.79 10.68
CA ASP A 29 3.02 -10.67 11.82
C ASP A 29 1.72 -11.02 12.56
N LEU A 30 1.33 -12.30 12.48
CA LEU A 30 0.08 -12.80 13.06
C LEU A 30 0.06 -12.73 14.59
N GLU A 31 1.22 -12.87 15.25
CA GLU A 31 1.31 -12.76 16.71
C GLU A 31 1.06 -11.32 17.15
N VAL A 32 1.68 -10.36 16.46
CA VAL A 32 1.47 -8.93 16.70
C VAL A 32 0.01 -8.55 16.43
N CYS A 33 -0.58 -9.07 15.34
CA CYS A 33 -1.99 -8.83 15.03
C CYS A 33 -2.91 -9.38 16.13
N ALA A 34 -2.66 -10.60 16.61
CA ALA A 34 -3.43 -11.19 17.70
C ALA A 34 -3.30 -10.40 19.01
N GLN A 35 -2.12 -9.89 19.31
CA GLN A 35 -1.89 -9.02 20.47
C GLN A 35 -2.69 -7.71 20.34
N ILE A 36 -2.64 -7.04 19.17
CA ILE A 36 -3.42 -5.81 18.93
C ILE A 36 -4.92 -6.09 19.07
N ALA A 37 -5.41 -7.24 18.57
CA ALA A 37 -6.80 -7.64 18.74
C ALA A 37 -7.17 -7.79 20.23
N ALA A 38 -6.32 -8.49 21.02
CA ALA A 38 -6.51 -8.68 22.46
C ALA A 38 -6.53 -7.36 23.24
N GLU A 39 -5.66 -6.43 22.92
CA GLU A 39 -5.63 -5.07 23.50
C GLU A 39 -6.92 -4.28 23.19
N ASN A 40 -7.64 -4.66 22.15
CA ASN A 40 -8.93 -4.09 21.75
C ASN A 40 -10.13 -4.95 22.17
N GLY A 41 -9.94 -5.91 23.11
CA GLY A 41 -11.01 -6.71 23.68
C GLY A 41 -11.47 -7.90 22.81
N VAL A 42 -10.69 -8.26 21.80
CA VAL A 42 -10.98 -9.37 20.89
C VAL A 42 -9.93 -10.46 21.10
N ASP A 43 -10.35 -11.62 21.62
CA ASP A 43 -9.43 -12.75 21.77
C ASP A 43 -8.97 -13.30 20.41
N ARG A 44 -7.85 -14.04 20.42
CA ARG A 44 -7.22 -14.59 19.22
C ARG A 44 -8.18 -15.43 18.37
N ALA A 45 -8.94 -16.32 18.99
CA ALA A 45 -9.82 -17.24 18.26
C ALA A 45 -10.95 -16.47 17.54
N THR A 46 -11.51 -15.48 18.23
CA THR A 46 -12.52 -14.57 17.68
C THR A 46 -11.94 -13.72 16.54
N TRP A 47 -10.72 -13.20 16.71
CA TRP A 47 -10.03 -12.46 15.65
C TRP A 47 -9.78 -13.32 14.40
N GLU A 48 -9.20 -14.51 14.58
CA GLU A 48 -8.90 -15.42 13.47
C GLU A 48 -10.18 -15.84 12.73
N ALA A 49 -11.26 -16.13 13.45
CA ALA A 49 -12.55 -16.45 12.86
C ALA A 49 -13.13 -15.28 12.06
N ALA A 50 -13.05 -14.05 12.60
CA ALA A 50 -13.51 -12.86 11.91
C ALA A 50 -12.67 -12.57 10.65
N MET A 51 -11.34 -12.63 10.76
CA MET A 51 -10.40 -12.42 9.65
C MET A 51 -10.66 -13.41 8.51
N ASN A 52 -10.73 -14.71 8.82
CA ASN A 52 -10.98 -15.73 7.82
C ASN A 52 -12.38 -15.57 7.18
N GLY A 53 -13.38 -15.25 7.98
CA GLY A 53 -14.74 -15.08 7.48
C GLY A 53 -14.92 -13.83 6.62
N TRP A 54 -14.37 -12.67 7.02
CA TRP A 54 -14.44 -11.44 6.21
C TRP A 54 -13.62 -11.57 4.93
N ASN A 55 -12.40 -12.13 4.98
CA ASN A 55 -11.61 -12.44 3.79
C ASN A 55 -12.35 -13.41 2.88
N GLY A 56 -12.96 -14.48 3.41
CA GLY A 56 -13.76 -15.41 2.63
C GLY A 56 -14.89 -14.71 1.87
N ARG A 57 -15.62 -13.77 2.50
CA ARG A 57 -16.66 -12.99 1.83
C ARG A 57 -16.09 -12.02 0.79
N MET A 58 -14.92 -11.46 1.01
CA MET A 58 -14.26 -10.56 0.04
C MET A 58 -13.76 -11.29 -1.21
N TYR A 59 -13.47 -12.59 -1.10
CA TYR A 59 -13.09 -13.43 -2.23
C TYR A 59 -14.26 -14.18 -2.89
N ASP A 60 -15.41 -14.28 -2.22
CA ASP A 60 -16.59 -14.93 -2.77
C ASP A 60 -17.29 -14.01 -3.79
N PRO A 61 -17.40 -14.39 -5.08
CA PRO A 61 -18.05 -13.57 -6.11
C PRO A 61 -19.48 -13.12 -5.75
N ALA A 62 -20.22 -13.90 -4.94
CA ALA A 62 -21.58 -13.56 -4.50
C ALA A 62 -21.61 -12.40 -3.48
N HIS A 63 -20.51 -12.16 -2.77
CA HIS A 63 -20.44 -11.21 -1.66
C HIS A 63 -19.40 -10.09 -1.89
N ALA A 64 -18.37 -10.36 -2.67
CA ALA A 64 -17.17 -9.53 -2.83
C ALA A 64 -17.48 -8.06 -3.11
N ALA A 65 -18.31 -7.77 -4.10
CA ALA A 65 -18.64 -6.39 -4.47
C ALA A 65 -19.33 -5.64 -3.32
N THR A 66 -20.30 -6.27 -2.64
CA THR A 66 -21.05 -5.65 -1.53
C THR A 66 -20.13 -5.39 -0.34
N VAL A 67 -19.27 -6.37 0.01
CA VAL A 67 -18.36 -6.25 1.15
C VAL A 67 -17.26 -5.23 0.86
N ALA A 68 -16.63 -5.26 -0.32
CA ALA A 68 -15.57 -4.32 -0.68
C ALA A 68 -16.05 -2.87 -0.72
N LEU A 69 -17.23 -2.60 -1.30
CA LEU A 69 -17.82 -1.26 -1.33
C LEU A 69 -18.12 -0.72 0.08
N ALA A 70 -18.53 -1.59 1.01
CA ALA A 70 -18.76 -1.20 2.39
C ALA A 70 -17.47 -1.08 3.20
N TYR A 71 -16.50 -1.99 3.00
CA TYR A 71 -15.26 -2.07 3.75
C TYR A 71 -14.33 -0.90 3.47
N MET A 72 -14.12 -0.54 2.19
CA MET A 72 -13.11 0.45 1.81
C MET A 72 -13.29 1.81 2.51
N PRO A 73 -14.48 2.45 2.53
CA PRO A 73 -14.64 3.72 3.24
C PRO A 73 -14.45 3.59 4.75
N LEU A 74 -14.88 2.47 5.36
CA LEU A 74 -14.67 2.21 6.79
C LEU A 74 -13.18 2.07 7.12
N TYR A 75 -12.45 1.31 6.32
CA TYR A 75 -11.02 1.12 6.48
C TYR A 75 -10.24 2.42 6.29
N GLN A 76 -10.57 3.22 5.28
CA GLN A 76 -9.92 4.53 5.06
C GLN A 76 -10.18 5.49 6.23
N ALA A 77 -11.41 5.55 6.74
CA ALA A 77 -11.74 6.34 7.91
C ALA A 77 -10.97 5.86 9.16
N ALA A 78 -10.87 4.55 9.36
CA ALA A 78 -10.13 3.96 10.46
C ALA A 78 -8.62 4.18 10.33
N LEU A 79 -8.04 4.08 9.12
CA LEU A 79 -6.63 4.40 8.87
C LEU A 79 -6.31 5.86 9.20
N SER A 80 -7.21 6.78 8.88
CA SER A 80 -7.04 8.19 9.24
C SER A 80 -6.99 8.43 10.75
N LYS A 81 -7.64 7.55 11.53
CA LYS A 81 -7.74 7.66 12.98
C LYS A 81 -6.67 6.87 13.73
N TYR A 82 -6.32 5.68 13.24
CA TYR A 82 -5.52 4.69 13.97
C TYR A 82 -4.24 4.25 13.26
N GLY A 83 -4.09 4.52 11.96
CA GLY A 83 -3.01 4.01 11.12
C GLY A 83 -1.60 4.55 11.43
N GLY A 84 -1.45 5.34 12.50
CA GLY A 84 -0.18 5.99 12.83
C GLY A 84 0.20 7.11 11.85
N PRO A 85 1.40 7.68 11.98
CA PRO A 85 1.86 8.70 11.06
C PRO A 85 1.94 8.12 9.64
N ARG A 86 1.25 8.80 8.72
CA ARG A 86 1.20 8.39 7.30
C ARG A 86 2.61 8.43 6.72
N ALA A 87 3.00 7.37 6.01
CA ALA A 87 4.26 7.37 5.31
C ALA A 87 4.27 8.49 4.26
N THR A 88 5.30 9.32 4.28
CA THR A 88 5.47 10.44 3.36
C THR A 88 6.84 10.38 2.71
N ALA A 89 6.96 10.97 1.54
CA ALA A 89 8.23 11.17 0.86
C ALA A 89 8.26 12.57 0.26
N THR A 90 9.44 13.15 0.14
CA THR A 90 9.67 14.35 -0.65
C THR A 90 9.51 14.04 -2.15
N MET A 91 9.41 15.07 -2.99
CA MET A 91 9.37 14.89 -4.44
C MET A 91 10.63 14.17 -4.96
N ASP A 92 11.78 14.47 -4.40
CA ASP A 92 13.06 13.89 -4.83
C ASP A 92 13.12 12.40 -4.43
N GLU A 93 12.71 12.05 -3.22
CA GLU A 93 12.61 10.65 -2.78
C GLU A 93 11.60 9.86 -3.61
N TYR A 94 10.42 10.42 -3.87
CA TYR A 94 9.41 9.74 -4.68
C TYR A 94 9.88 9.55 -6.13
N CYS A 95 10.56 10.54 -6.69
CA CYS A 95 11.18 10.46 -8.01
C CYS A 95 12.23 9.34 -8.06
N GLU A 96 13.09 9.26 -7.04
CA GLU A 96 14.10 8.19 -6.93
C GLU A 96 13.48 6.81 -6.77
N MET A 97 12.46 6.67 -5.90
CA MET A 97 11.71 5.41 -5.72
C MET A 97 11.12 4.94 -7.05
N LEU A 98 10.44 5.83 -7.78
CA LEU A 98 9.87 5.50 -9.08
C LEU A 98 10.94 5.17 -10.13
N ALA A 99 12.05 5.90 -10.13
CA ALA A 99 13.15 5.62 -11.05
C ALA A 99 13.76 4.24 -10.81
N MET A 100 13.92 3.82 -9.55
CA MET A 100 14.43 2.48 -9.21
C MET A 100 13.55 1.32 -9.70
N ILE A 101 12.23 1.50 -9.74
CA ILE A 101 11.29 0.46 -10.17
C ILE A 101 10.89 0.56 -11.65
N ASN A 102 11.37 1.59 -12.38
CA ASN A 102 11.06 1.83 -13.79
C ASN A 102 12.34 1.88 -14.64
N THR A 103 13.20 0.90 -14.52
CA THR A 103 14.54 0.90 -15.14
C THR A 103 14.58 0.61 -16.64
N ASP A 104 13.46 0.66 -17.37
CA ASP A 104 13.52 0.46 -18.82
C ASP A 104 12.68 1.48 -19.59
N LEU A 105 13.31 2.56 -20.03
CA LEU A 105 12.68 3.57 -20.91
C LEU A 105 13.06 3.41 -22.39
N LYS A 106 13.92 2.45 -22.77
CA LYS A 106 14.32 2.27 -24.18
C LYS A 106 13.40 1.39 -25.00
N GLY A 107 12.25 0.97 -24.47
CA GLY A 107 11.25 0.21 -25.22
C GLY A 107 11.62 -1.27 -25.49
N GLU A 108 12.74 -1.73 -25.00
CA GLU A 108 13.16 -3.13 -25.09
C GLU A 108 12.82 -3.85 -23.78
N ILE A 109 11.75 -4.62 -23.81
CA ILE A 109 11.34 -5.60 -22.78
C ILE A 109 11.42 -5.05 -21.35
N ARG A 110 10.34 -4.42 -20.89
CA ARG A 110 10.13 -4.09 -19.48
C ARG A 110 10.27 -5.36 -18.63
N ARG A 111 11.41 -5.55 -18.02
CA ARG A 111 11.55 -6.55 -16.96
C ARG A 111 10.91 -5.99 -15.71
N PRO A 112 10.03 -6.73 -15.04
CA PRO A 112 9.58 -6.30 -13.72
C PRO A 112 10.80 -6.16 -12.82
N VAL A 113 11.06 -4.93 -12.36
CA VAL A 113 12.13 -4.69 -11.39
C VAL A 113 11.57 -5.03 -10.02
N PRO A 114 12.27 -5.84 -9.22
CA PRO A 114 11.83 -6.14 -7.88
C PRO A 114 11.77 -4.86 -7.03
N PHE A 115 10.76 -4.77 -6.16
CA PHE A 115 10.56 -3.61 -5.28
C PHE A 115 11.48 -3.65 -4.05
N GLU A 116 11.99 -4.83 -3.70
CA GLU A 116 12.77 -5.08 -2.49
C GLU A 116 13.97 -4.13 -2.34
N PRO A 117 14.82 -3.89 -3.37
CA PRO A 117 15.95 -2.96 -3.24
C PRO A 117 15.51 -1.52 -2.93
N MET A 118 14.36 -1.10 -3.46
CA MET A 118 13.80 0.21 -3.17
C MET A 118 13.26 0.24 -1.73
N TYR A 119 12.56 -0.81 -1.28
CA TYR A 119 12.07 -0.91 0.09
C TYR A 119 13.20 -0.86 1.11
N GLU A 120 14.26 -1.62 0.88
CA GLU A 120 15.45 -1.63 1.74
C GLU A 120 16.13 -0.26 1.82
N ARG A 121 16.32 0.38 0.67
CA ARG A 121 17.01 1.69 0.60
C ARG A 121 16.25 2.79 1.34
N PHE A 122 14.92 2.80 1.30
CA PHE A 122 14.09 3.84 1.92
C PHE A 122 13.51 3.43 3.27
N GLY A 123 13.77 2.22 3.75
CA GLY A 123 13.25 1.72 5.03
C GLY A 123 11.71 1.63 5.04
N ILE A 124 11.12 1.31 3.91
CA ILE A 124 9.68 1.19 3.73
C ILE A 124 9.26 -0.24 3.37
N ASP A 125 7.97 -0.49 3.38
CA ASP A 125 7.34 -1.73 2.96
C ASP A 125 6.25 -1.46 1.90
N ALA A 126 5.63 -2.50 1.38
CA ALA A 126 4.60 -2.38 0.35
C ALA A 126 3.39 -1.51 0.79
N PRO A 127 2.86 -1.61 2.04
CA PRO A 127 1.84 -0.70 2.54
C PRO A 127 2.27 0.77 2.54
N LYS A 128 3.47 1.08 3.03
CA LYS A 128 4.01 2.46 3.04
C LYS A 128 4.24 2.98 1.63
N TRP A 129 4.78 2.16 0.74
CA TRP A 129 4.90 2.50 -0.67
C TRP A 129 3.55 2.86 -1.29
N SER A 130 2.51 2.04 -1.03
CA SER A 130 1.16 2.31 -1.53
C SER A 130 0.61 3.66 -1.04
N GLN A 131 0.85 4.01 0.24
CA GLN A 131 0.46 5.32 0.79
C GLN A 131 1.18 6.47 0.08
N ILE A 132 2.52 6.39 -0.01
CA ILE A 132 3.36 7.41 -0.66
C ILE A 132 2.94 7.60 -2.11
N SER A 133 2.80 6.50 -2.86
CA SER A 133 2.43 6.52 -4.27
C SER A 133 1.04 7.14 -4.48
N THR A 134 0.05 6.75 -3.67
CA THR A 134 -1.31 7.30 -3.75
C THR A 134 -1.31 8.81 -3.48
N ASP A 135 -0.58 9.26 -2.45
CA ASP A 135 -0.48 10.68 -2.12
C ASP A 135 0.16 11.51 -3.23
N TRP A 136 1.21 10.99 -3.84
CA TRP A 136 1.88 11.68 -4.93
C TRP A 136 1.04 11.71 -6.21
N VAL A 137 0.36 10.62 -6.57
CA VAL A 137 -0.59 10.59 -7.70
C VAL A 137 -1.67 11.65 -7.50
N GLU A 138 -2.22 11.76 -6.29
CA GLU A 138 -3.24 12.78 -5.97
C GLU A 138 -2.70 14.22 -6.06
N LYS A 139 -1.51 14.48 -5.49
CA LYS A 139 -0.85 15.80 -5.55
C LYS A 139 -0.56 16.22 -6.98
N LEU A 140 0.04 15.32 -7.78
CA LEU A 140 0.39 15.59 -9.18
C LEU A 140 -0.87 15.80 -10.04
N GLY A 141 -1.96 15.08 -9.74
CA GLY A 141 -3.24 15.26 -10.43
C GLY A 141 -3.92 16.61 -10.15
N LYS A 142 -3.62 17.23 -8.98
CA LYS A 142 -4.21 18.53 -8.58
C LYS A 142 -3.37 19.74 -8.98
N ASP A 143 -2.07 19.56 -9.22
CA ASP A 143 -1.14 20.66 -9.53
C ASP A 143 -0.35 20.36 -10.83
N PRO A 144 -0.77 20.94 -11.98
CA PRO A 144 -0.07 20.73 -13.25
C PRO A 144 1.37 21.27 -13.26
N ALA A 145 1.68 22.32 -12.49
CA ALA A 145 3.04 22.86 -12.41
C ALA A 145 3.96 21.89 -11.65
N MET A 146 3.47 21.35 -10.55
CA MET A 146 4.15 20.29 -9.79
C MET A 146 4.33 19.02 -10.63
N ALA A 147 3.31 18.63 -11.41
CA ALA A 147 3.39 17.48 -12.30
C ALA A 147 4.47 17.65 -13.37
N LYS A 148 4.58 18.87 -13.96
CA LYS A 148 5.65 19.17 -14.91
C LYS A 148 7.03 19.10 -14.25
N GLN A 149 7.20 19.73 -13.08
CA GLN A 149 8.47 19.69 -12.33
C GLN A 149 8.88 18.26 -11.99
N PHE A 150 7.94 17.43 -11.54
CA PHE A 150 8.16 16.03 -11.27
C PHE A 150 8.59 15.28 -12.53
N GLY A 151 7.90 15.48 -13.66
CA GLY A 151 8.22 14.86 -14.95
C GLY A 151 9.64 15.18 -15.42
N ASP A 152 10.03 16.46 -15.35
CA ASP A 152 11.37 16.91 -15.71
C ASP A 152 12.45 16.24 -14.85
N LYS A 153 12.25 16.15 -13.53
CA LYS A 153 13.16 15.48 -12.59
C LYS A 153 13.23 13.97 -12.85
N PHE A 154 12.08 13.34 -13.06
CA PHE A 154 11.99 11.90 -13.29
C PHE A 154 12.72 11.47 -14.56
N VAL A 155 12.51 12.19 -15.67
CA VAL A 155 13.20 11.93 -16.95
C VAL A 155 14.71 12.11 -16.80
N ALA A 156 15.16 13.16 -16.11
CA ALA A 156 16.59 13.39 -15.85
C ALA A 156 17.19 12.23 -15.04
N ARG A 157 16.49 11.76 -13.99
CA ARG A 157 16.97 10.68 -13.14
C ARG A 157 17.03 9.33 -13.84
N ILE A 158 16.04 9.00 -14.65
CA ILE A 158 16.07 7.80 -15.49
C ILE A 158 17.25 7.82 -16.44
N LYS A 159 17.51 8.97 -17.08
CA LYS A 159 18.68 9.10 -17.97
C LYS A 159 20.01 8.86 -17.25
N GLU A 160 20.16 9.41 -16.04
CA GLU A 160 21.37 9.16 -15.22
C GLU A 160 21.56 7.67 -14.90
N LEU A 161 20.48 6.95 -14.56
CA LEU A 161 20.53 5.52 -14.28
C LEU A 161 20.87 4.71 -15.54
N ASP A 162 20.27 5.05 -16.69
CA ASP A 162 20.59 4.43 -17.97
C ASP A 162 22.06 4.64 -18.36
N ASP A 163 22.56 5.88 -18.26
CA ASP A 163 23.96 6.19 -18.57
C ASP A 163 24.91 5.47 -17.61
N ALA A 164 24.56 5.32 -16.34
CA ALA A 164 25.34 4.55 -15.38
C ALA A 164 25.38 3.06 -15.74
N TYR A 165 24.23 2.49 -16.12
CA TYR A 165 24.13 1.11 -16.56
C TYR A 165 24.98 0.86 -17.84
N LEU A 166 24.84 1.71 -18.86
CA LEU A 166 25.60 1.56 -20.10
C LEU A 166 27.11 1.61 -19.85
N ARG A 167 27.59 2.49 -18.98
CA ARG A 167 29.01 2.51 -18.56
C ARG A 167 29.42 1.23 -17.85
N SER A 168 28.55 0.64 -17.01
CA SER A 168 28.86 -0.58 -16.26
C SER A 168 29.01 -1.82 -17.15
N VAL A 169 28.33 -1.85 -18.31
CA VAL A 169 28.37 -2.96 -19.27
C VAL A 169 29.31 -2.68 -20.46
N GLY A 170 30.06 -1.59 -20.44
CA GLY A 170 31.02 -1.25 -21.49
C GLY A 170 30.40 -0.87 -22.84
N ALA A 171 29.15 -0.43 -22.85
CA ALA A 171 28.38 -0.05 -24.04
C ALA A 171 28.30 1.48 -24.27
N ALA A 172 29.11 2.26 -23.54
CA ALA A 172 29.18 3.72 -23.66
C ALA A 172 30.41 4.13 -24.50
#